data_d9ddafce2ab0101a6a11e4039ffa8668
#
_entry.id   d9ddafce2ab0101a6a11e4039ffa8668
#
_cell.length_a   1.000
_cell.length_b   1.000
_cell.length_c   1.000
_cell.angle_alpha   90.00
_cell.angle_beta   90.00
_cell.angle_gamma   90.00
#
_symmetry.space_group_name_H-M   'P 1'
#
loop_
_entity.id
_entity.type
_entity.pdbx_description
1 polymer ?
#
loop_
_entity_poly.entity_id
_entity_poly.type
_entity_poly.pdbx_seq_one_letter_code
_entity_poly.pdbx_strand_id
1 'polypeptide(L)'
;MERRALLAAGAAMATGVISSRSHAQDATASLPDRFAAALSAHDMTAFAALFAEDYVNHQSSAAAPPPAGGKSQKQGSVDFFAARLAGMPDLQVTVEASVVSADRIAASFVYTGTHDGVYFGIAPTHRKLRFTSCDIFAVKNGQFSEHWGMGDIAGILAQLR
;
A
#
# COMPACT_ATOMS: atom_id res chain seq x y z
N MET A 1 -60.19 -18.60 -28.21
CA MET A 1 -60.02 -17.16 -28.06
C MET A 1 -59.16 -16.92 -26.85
N GLU A 2 -58.10 -16.21 -27.07
CA GLU A 2 -57.19 -15.56 -26.09
C GLU A 2 -56.47 -16.40 -25.03
N ARG A 3 -55.27 -16.77 -25.39
CA ARG A 3 -54.18 -16.99 -24.45
C ARG A 3 -52.95 -16.27 -25.02
N ARG A 4 -52.66 -15.06 -24.56
CA ARG A 4 -51.35 -14.40 -24.69
C ARG A 4 -51.32 -13.22 -23.73
N ALA A 5 -50.53 -13.37 -22.67
CA ALA A 5 -49.66 -12.32 -22.07
C ALA A 5 -49.29 -12.76 -20.67
N LEU A 6 -48.06 -13.17 -20.48
CA LEU A 6 -47.33 -13.12 -19.19
C LEU A 6 -45.93 -13.71 -19.40
N LEU A 7 -45.05 -12.91 -19.94
CA LEU A 7 -43.60 -13.15 -19.85
C LEU A 7 -42.87 -11.86 -20.24
N ALA A 8 -42.76 -10.94 -19.33
CA ALA A 8 -41.79 -9.83 -19.41
C ALA A 8 -41.69 -9.09 -18.06
N ALA A 9 -41.09 -9.72 -17.07
CA ALA A 9 -40.57 -8.99 -15.89
C ALA A 9 -39.55 -9.88 -15.19
N GLY A 10 -38.29 -9.81 -15.58
CA GLY A 10 -37.28 -10.65 -14.94
C GLY A 10 -35.81 -10.42 -15.36
N ALA A 11 -35.50 -9.37 -16.11
CA ALA A 11 -34.15 -9.20 -16.65
C ALA A 11 -33.38 -7.91 -16.20
N ALA A 12 -33.96 -7.07 -15.34
CA ALA A 12 -33.37 -5.73 -15.06
C ALA A 12 -32.52 -5.63 -13.78
N MET A 13 -32.42 -6.70 -12.97
CA MET A 13 -31.71 -6.62 -11.68
C MET A 13 -30.27 -7.18 -11.68
N ALA A 14 -29.83 -7.88 -12.72
CA ALA A 14 -28.54 -8.57 -12.73
C ALA A 14 -27.38 -7.70 -13.22
N THR A 15 -27.62 -6.67 -14.02
CA THR A 15 -26.57 -5.84 -14.65
C THR A 15 -25.90 -4.85 -13.69
N GLY A 16 -26.63 -4.32 -12.72
CA GLY A 16 -26.07 -3.33 -11.78
C GLY A 16 -25.08 -3.90 -10.77
N VAL A 17 -25.24 -5.14 -10.35
CA VAL A 17 -24.38 -5.80 -9.36
C VAL A 17 -23.05 -6.26 -9.98
N ILE A 18 -23.03 -6.65 -11.23
CA ILE A 18 -21.81 -7.06 -11.94
C ILE A 18 -20.93 -5.84 -12.21
N SER A 19 -21.50 -4.72 -12.61
CA SER A 19 -20.77 -3.48 -12.90
C SER A 19 -20.11 -2.90 -11.64
N SER A 20 -20.81 -2.90 -10.50
CA SER A 20 -20.25 -2.38 -9.25
C SER A 20 -19.12 -3.25 -8.67
N ARG A 21 -19.19 -4.57 -8.85
CA ARG A 21 -18.13 -5.50 -8.43
C ARG A 21 -16.87 -5.35 -9.27
N SER A 22 -16.97 -5.17 -10.58
CA SER A 22 -15.82 -4.97 -11.46
C SER A 22 -15.09 -3.65 -11.12
N HIS A 23 -15.80 -2.54 -10.92
CA HIS A 23 -15.19 -1.26 -10.54
C HIS A 23 -14.51 -1.31 -9.17
N ALA A 24 -15.06 -1.99 -8.18
CA ALA A 24 -14.44 -2.16 -6.88
C ALA A 24 -13.18 -3.03 -6.97
N GLN A 25 -13.18 -4.05 -7.79
CA GLN A 25 -12.03 -4.92 -8.02
C GLN A 25 -10.92 -4.19 -8.78
N ASP A 26 -11.25 -3.38 -9.79
CA ASP A 26 -10.31 -2.55 -10.53
C ASP A 26 -9.69 -1.49 -9.62
N ALA A 27 -10.48 -0.85 -8.76
CA ALA A 27 -9.98 0.10 -7.77
C ALA A 27 -9.03 -0.56 -6.76
N THR A 28 -9.32 -1.78 -6.32
CA THR A 28 -8.44 -2.56 -5.45
C THR A 28 -7.15 -2.94 -6.17
N ALA A 29 -7.24 -3.38 -7.43
CA ALA A 29 -6.08 -3.77 -8.23
C ALA A 29 -5.08 -2.62 -8.44
N SER A 30 -5.54 -1.37 -8.46
CA SER A 30 -4.69 -0.19 -8.63
C SER A 30 -3.97 0.28 -7.36
N LEU A 31 -4.32 -0.25 -6.17
CA LEU A 31 -3.75 0.23 -4.91
C LEU A 31 -2.23 0.04 -4.80
N PRO A 32 -1.61 -1.10 -5.21
CA PRO A 32 -0.15 -1.22 -5.20
C PRO A 32 0.54 -0.17 -6.07
N ASP A 33 0.02 0.10 -7.26
CA ASP A 33 0.59 1.11 -8.16
C ASP A 33 0.45 2.51 -7.59
N ARG A 34 -0.70 2.84 -6.97
CA ARG A 34 -0.91 4.12 -6.30
C ARG A 34 0.02 4.30 -5.10
N PHE A 35 0.27 3.23 -4.33
CA PHE A 35 1.24 3.22 -3.25
C PHE A 35 2.64 3.57 -3.76
N ALA A 36 3.10 2.88 -4.81
CA ALA A 36 4.40 3.11 -5.42
C ALA A 36 4.51 4.52 -6.04
N ALA A 37 3.47 4.97 -6.74
CA ALA A 37 3.42 6.30 -7.36
C ALA A 37 3.45 7.43 -6.33
N ALA A 38 2.67 7.33 -5.24
CA ALA A 38 2.65 8.36 -4.19
C ALA A 38 4.02 8.52 -3.52
N LEU A 39 4.70 7.41 -3.20
CA LEU A 39 6.05 7.45 -2.63
C LEU A 39 7.08 7.99 -3.63
N SER A 40 7.03 7.57 -4.89
CA SER A 40 7.95 8.06 -5.93
C SER A 40 7.74 9.55 -6.25
N ALA A 41 6.51 10.05 -6.12
CA ALA A 41 6.18 11.46 -6.24
C ALA A 41 6.43 12.26 -4.96
N HIS A 42 6.81 11.61 -3.85
CA HIS A 42 6.96 12.19 -2.51
C HIS A 42 5.67 12.86 -1.99
N ASP A 43 4.53 12.41 -2.48
CA ASP A 43 3.22 12.92 -2.08
C ASP A 43 2.69 12.14 -0.86
N MET A 44 3.10 12.60 0.33
CA MET A 44 2.67 11.98 1.59
C MET A 44 1.18 12.20 1.88
N THR A 45 0.54 13.20 1.27
CA THR A 45 -0.92 13.40 1.38
C THR A 45 -1.66 12.32 0.61
N ALA A 46 -1.30 12.11 -0.65
CA ALA A 46 -1.85 11.02 -1.46
C ALA A 46 -1.53 9.65 -0.84
N PHE A 47 -0.32 9.46 -0.30
CA PHE A 47 0.08 8.24 0.39
C PHE A 47 -0.81 7.96 1.61
N ALA A 48 -1.00 8.94 2.50
CA ALA A 48 -1.84 8.80 3.70
C ALA A 48 -3.31 8.50 3.37
N ALA A 49 -3.83 9.04 2.25
CA ALA A 49 -5.18 8.80 1.80
C ALA A 49 -5.44 7.34 1.35
N LEU A 50 -4.40 6.54 1.11
CA LEU A 50 -4.53 5.12 0.78
C LEU A 50 -4.94 4.27 1.98
N PHE A 51 -4.78 4.75 3.21
CA PHE A 51 -5.02 4.01 4.44
C PHE A 51 -6.33 4.45 5.10
N ALA A 52 -7.10 3.48 5.58
CA ALA A 52 -8.30 3.73 6.38
C ALA A 52 -7.95 4.41 7.71
N GLU A 53 -8.89 5.14 8.31
CA GLU A 53 -8.65 5.80 9.60
C GLU A 53 -8.45 4.78 10.74
N ASP A 54 -9.14 3.64 10.65
CA ASP A 54 -9.05 2.51 11.57
C ASP A 54 -8.01 1.45 11.15
N TYR A 55 -7.05 1.85 10.31
CA TYR A 55 -5.99 0.96 9.81
C TYR A 55 -5.21 0.28 10.92
N VAL A 56 -4.96 -1.03 10.74
CA VAL A 56 -4.19 -1.86 11.67
C VAL A 56 -2.90 -2.37 10.99
N ASN A 57 -1.77 -2.12 11.60
CA ASN A 57 -0.48 -2.66 11.17
C ASN A 57 -0.07 -3.82 12.06
N HIS A 58 -0.06 -5.03 11.52
CA HIS A 58 0.35 -6.24 12.23
C HIS A 58 1.88 -6.47 12.18
N GLN A 59 2.60 -5.70 11.37
CA GLN A 59 4.06 -5.72 11.35
C GLN A 59 4.60 -5.00 12.59
N SER A 60 5.39 -5.70 13.36
CA SER A 60 6.10 -5.13 14.50
C SER A 60 7.52 -5.69 14.56
N SER A 61 8.50 -4.82 14.62
CA SER A 61 9.91 -5.18 14.74
C SER A 61 10.70 -4.09 15.48
N ALA A 62 11.92 -4.38 15.87
CA ALA A 62 12.81 -3.39 16.48
C ALA A 62 13.08 -2.19 15.56
N ALA A 63 13.03 -2.38 14.23
CA ALA A 63 13.22 -1.32 13.23
C ALA A 63 11.92 -0.58 12.89
N ALA A 64 10.77 -1.15 13.20
CA ALA A 64 9.44 -0.58 13.01
C ALA A 64 8.59 -0.88 14.26
N PRO A 65 8.89 -0.24 15.40
CA PRO A 65 8.14 -0.44 16.63
C PRO A 65 6.71 0.12 16.49
N PRO A 66 5.77 -0.34 17.32
CA PRO A 66 4.46 0.26 17.39
C PRO A 66 4.52 1.78 17.61
N PRO A 67 3.60 2.57 17.05
CA PRO A 67 3.60 4.01 17.21
C PRO A 67 3.56 4.43 18.69
N ALA A 68 4.44 5.37 19.06
CA ALA A 68 4.50 5.92 20.42
C ALA A 68 3.61 7.18 20.56
N GLY A 69 3.34 7.60 21.80
CA GLY A 69 2.72 8.89 22.08
C GLY A 69 1.25 9.00 21.66
N GLY A 70 0.50 7.89 21.63
CA GLY A 70 -0.94 7.89 21.31
C GLY A 70 -1.27 8.11 19.83
N LYS A 71 -0.28 8.06 18.93
CA LYS A 71 -0.50 8.10 17.48
C LYS A 71 -1.26 6.88 17.01
N SER A 72 -2.14 7.07 16.01
CA SER A 72 -2.79 5.95 15.33
C SER A 72 -1.76 5.11 14.56
N GLN A 73 -2.11 3.86 14.28
CA GLN A 73 -1.25 2.98 13.47
C GLN A 73 -1.09 3.51 12.03
N LYS A 74 -2.12 4.15 11.48
CA LYS A 74 -2.05 4.90 10.22
C LYS A 74 -0.95 5.96 10.28
N GLN A 75 -0.98 6.82 11.30
CA GLN A 75 0.02 7.89 11.46
C GLN A 75 1.42 7.30 11.62
N GLY A 76 1.57 6.21 12.37
CA GLY A 76 2.85 5.52 12.52
C GLY A 76 3.42 5.01 11.19
N SER A 77 2.57 4.44 10.34
CA SER A 77 2.98 4.00 9.01
C SER A 77 3.34 5.18 8.10
N VAL A 78 2.57 6.27 8.13
CA VAL A 78 2.89 7.48 7.36
C VAL A 78 4.22 8.07 7.82
N ASP A 79 4.46 8.18 9.13
CA ASP A 79 5.72 8.69 9.69
C ASP A 79 6.93 7.80 9.29
N PHE A 80 6.75 6.47 9.28
CA PHE A 80 7.80 5.54 8.86
C PHE A 80 8.22 5.77 7.40
N PHE A 81 7.26 5.96 6.49
CA PHE A 81 7.56 6.24 5.10
C PHE A 81 8.07 7.67 4.88
N ALA A 82 7.61 8.65 5.65
CA ALA A 82 8.16 10.00 5.63
C ALA A 82 9.65 10.02 6.04
N ALA A 83 10.03 9.25 7.08
CA ALA A 83 11.43 9.09 7.46
C ALA A 83 12.27 8.42 6.37
N ARG A 84 11.68 7.48 5.62
CA ARG A 84 12.35 6.85 4.46
C ARG A 84 12.61 7.85 3.34
N LEU A 85 11.63 8.71 3.02
CA LEU A 85 11.80 9.80 2.03
C LEU A 85 12.84 10.84 2.50
N ALA A 86 12.85 11.19 3.79
CA ALA A 86 13.86 12.07 4.34
C ALA A 86 15.27 11.47 4.23
N GLY A 87 15.41 10.16 4.41
CA GLY A 87 16.67 9.43 4.25
C GLY A 87 17.13 9.27 2.80
N MET A 88 16.18 9.21 1.88
CA MET A 88 16.41 9.02 0.43
C MET A 88 15.54 10.01 -0.36
N PRO A 89 16.02 11.27 -0.56
CA PRO A 89 15.23 12.30 -1.24
C PRO A 89 14.94 12.05 -2.72
N ASP A 90 15.61 11.07 -3.32
CA ASP A 90 15.41 10.61 -4.70
C ASP A 90 14.72 9.24 -4.76
N LEU A 91 14.02 8.83 -3.69
CA LEU A 91 13.38 7.51 -3.60
C LEU A 91 12.45 7.25 -4.79
N GLN A 92 12.62 6.09 -5.40
CA GLN A 92 11.70 5.53 -6.39
C GLN A 92 11.21 4.16 -5.90
N VAL A 93 9.93 3.90 -6.12
CA VAL A 93 9.27 2.65 -5.76
C VAL A 93 8.59 2.07 -6.98
N THR A 94 8.78 0.78 -7.21
CA THR A 94 8.10 0.03 -8.28
C THR A 94 7.43 -1.21 -7.72
N VAL A 95 6.30 -1.59 -8.30
CA VAL A 95 5.66 -2.88 -8.06
C VAL A 95 6.38 -3.92 -8.90
N GLU A 96 6.98 -4.92 -8.26
CA GLU A 96 7.65 -6.03 -8.96
C GLU A 96 6.65 -7.14 -9.31
N ALA A 97 5.76 -7.45 -8.38
CA ALA A 97 4.69 -8.43 -8.56
C ALA A 97 3.52 -8.11 -7.63
N SER A 98 2.32 -8.44 -8.04
CA SER A 98 1.15 -8.36 -7.17
C SER A 98 0.13 -9.45 -7.48
N VAL A 99 -0.60 -9.86 -6.44
CA VAL A 99 -1.76 -10.74 -6.52
C VAL A 99 -2.90 -10.04 -5.80
N VAL A 100 -4.04 -9.91 -6.49
CA VAL A 100 -5.20 -9.18 -5.99
C VAL A 100 -6.41 -10.08 -5.94
N SER A 101 -7.10 -10.07 -4.81
CA SER A 101 -8.44 -10.65 -4.64
C SER A 101 -9.46 -9.55 -4.33
N ALA A 102 -10.69 -9.92 -4.00
CA ALA A 102 -11.75 -8.95 -3.74
C ALA A 102 -11.44 -8.01 -2.55
N ASP A 103 -10.74 -8.52 -1.52
CA ASP A 103 -10.50 -7.85 -0.23
C ASP A 103 -9.05 -7.98 0.27
N ARG A 104 -8.16 -8.54 -0.55
CA ARG A 104 -6.75 -8.78 -0.19
C ARG A 104 -5.84 -8.45 -1.38
N ILE A 105 -4.67 -7.92 -1.03
CA ILE A 105 -3.57 -7.69 -1.96
C ILE A 105 -2.31 -8.29 -1.34
N ALA A 106 -1.55 -9.03 -2.13
CA ALA A 106 -0.15 -9.32 -1.84
C ALA A 106 0.70 -8.62 -2.90
N ALA A 107 1.72 -7.87 -2.49
CA ALA A 107 2.58 -7.14 -3.42
C ALA A 107 4.03 -7.18 -2.98
N SER A 108 4.93 -7.31 -3.96
CA SER A 108 6.37 -7.11 -3.82
C SER A 108 6.73 -5.75 -4.38
N PHE A 109 7.42 -4.94 -3.59
CA PHE A 109 7.90 -3.62 -3.96
C PHE A 109 9.42 -3.59 -4.01
N VAL A 110 9.96 -2.89 -4.99
CA VAL A 110 11.38 -2.56 -5.10
C VAL A 110 11.55 -1.08 -4.82
N TYR A 111 12.44 -0.76 -3.90
CA TYR A 111 12.82 0.59 -3.51
C TYR A 111 14.25 0.87 -3.98
N THR A 112 14.46 2.00 -4.60
CA THR A 112 15.79 2.50 -4.99
C THR A 112 15.92 3.96 -4.62
N GLY A 113 17.11 4.39 -4.22
CA GLY A 113 17.38 5.78 -3.88
C GLY A 113 18.81 5.97 -3.38
N THR A 114 19.20 7.21 -3.15
CA THR A 114 20.50 7.58 -2.60
C THR A 114 20.34 7.96 -1.12
N HIS A 115 21.20 7.42 -0.25
CA HIS A 115 21.19 7.72 1.18
C HIS A 115 21.81 9.09 1.45
N ASP A 116 21.02 10.14 1.27
CA ASP A 116 21.43 11.54 1.40
C ASP A 116 20.87 12.25 2.64
N GLY A 117 20.06 11.57 3.45
CA GLY A 117 19.55 12.02 4.73
C GLY A 117 19.81 11.01 5.85
N VAL A 118 19.48 11.36 7.09
CA VAL A 118 19.59 10.42 8.21
C VAL A 118 18.53 9.32 8.05
N TYR A 119 18.96 8.05 8.06
CA TYR A 119 18.07 6.89 7.96
C TYR A 119 18.52 5.79 8.93
N PHE A 120 17.61 5.22 9.72
CA PHE A 120 17.91 4.30 10.83
C PHE A 120 18.99 4.83 11.80
N GLY A 121 19.04 6.14 12.02
CA GLY A 121 20.05 6.77 12.88
C GLY A 121 21.46 6.85 12.27
N ILE A 122 21.63 6.45 11.01
CA ILE A 122 22.88 6.49 10.28
C ILE A 122 22.96 7.81 9.48
N ALA A 123 24.07 8.52 9.60
CA ALA A 123 24.33 9.74 8.83
C ALA A 123 24.45 9.42 7.32
N PRO A 124 24.19 10.39 6.42
CA PRO A 124 24.27 10.20 4.99
C PRO A 124 25.58 9.53 4.55
N THR A 125 25.46 8.47 3.77
CA THR A 125 26.62 7.74 3.20
C THR A 125 26.82 8.01 1.72
N HIS A 126 25.85 8.68 1.06
CA HIS A 126 25.78 8.93 -0.37
C HIS A 126 25.80 7.65 -1.23
N ARG A 127 25.49 6.52 -0.62
CA ARG A 127 25.41 5.23 -1.33
C ARG A 127 24.03 5.07 -1.97
N LYS A 128 24.02 4.46 -3.14
CA LYS A 128 22.78 3.98 -3.76
C LYS A 128 22.30 2.72 -3.05
N LEU A 129 21.05 2.74 -2.64
CA LEU A 129 20.38 1.63 -1.98
C LEU A 129 19.39 0.99 -2.94
N ARG A 130 19.27 -0.33 -2.88
CA ARG A 130 18.21 -1.11 -3.49
C ARG A 130 17.77 -2.19 -2.51
N PHE A 131 16.49 -2.21 -2.17
CA PHE A 131 15.91 -3.20 -1.27
C PHE A 131 14.46 -3.50 -1.65
N THR A 132 13.92 -4.55 -1.08
CA THR A 132 12.55 -5.00 -1.37
C THR A 132 11.71 -5.09 -0.10
N SER A 133 10.38 -5.08 -0.27
CA SER A 133 9.45 -5.56 0.73
C SER A 133 8.44 -6.50 0.08
N CYS A 134 7.86 -7.37 0.89
CA CYS A 134 6.71 -8.18 0.51
C CYS A 134 5.61 -7.94 1.54
N ASP A 135 4.49 -7.43 1.06
CA ASP A 135 3.42 -6.91 1.90
C ASP A 135 2.09 -7.54 1.54
N ILE A 136 1.29 -7.87 2.56
CA ILE A 136 -0.09 -8.31 2.41
C ILE A 136 -0.97 -7.24 3.03
N PHE A 137 -2.01 -6.83 2.30
CA PHE A 137 -2.98 -5.85 2.77
C PHE A 137 -4.40 -6.43 2.76
N ALA A 138 -5.19 -6.11 3.77
CA ALA A 138 -6.63 -6.14 3.67
C ALA A 138 -7.12 -4.82 3.07
N VAL A 139 -8.16 -4.89 2.26
CA VAL A 139 -8.77 -3.72 1.60
C VAL A 139 -10.23 -3.60 1.99
N LYS A 140 -10.63 -2.40 2.38
CA LYS A 140 -12.01 -2.04 2.70
C LYS A 140 -12.30 -0.65 2.12
N ASN A 141 -13.40 -0.53 1.39
CA ASN A 141 -13.81 0.73 0.77
C ASN A 141 -12.73 1.40 -0.10
N GLY A 142 -11.91 0.59 -0.80
CA GLY A 142 -10.85 1.09 -1.67
C GLY A 142 -9.63 1.65 -0.92
N GLN A 143 -9.46 1.33 0.36
CA GLN A 143 -8.32 1.72 1.19
C GLN A 143 -7.70 0.49 1.86
N PHE A 144 -6.41 0.57 2.18
CA PHE A 144 -5.74 -0.41 3.04
C PHE A 144 -6.31 -0.32 4.45
N SER A 145 -6.91 -1.41 4.94
CA SER A 145 -7.47 -1.49 6.30
C SER A 145 -6.57 -2.25 7.26
N GLU A 146 -5.77 -3.20 6.76
CA GLU A 146 -4.82 -3.95 7.56
C GLU A 146 -3.55 -4.25 6.76
N HIS A 147 -2.45 -4.48 7.46
CA HIS A 147 -1.15 -4.78 6.85
C HIS A 147 -0.36 -5.84 7.62
N TRP A 148 0.17 -6.81 6.89
CA TRP A 148 1.22 -7.74 7.30
C TRP A 148 2.35 -7.60 6.28
N GLY A 149 3.55 -7.33 6.73
CA GLY A 149 4.64 -7.11 5.79
C GLY A 149 6.00 -7.45 6.35
N MET A 150 6.96 -7.56 5.46
CA MET A 150 8.36 -7.75 5.80
C MET A 150 9.24 -7.00 4.80
N GLY A 151 9.93 -5.98 5.29
CA GLY A 151 10.98 -5.30 4.55
C GLY A 151 12.34 -5.90 4.84
N ASP A 152 13.25 -5.82 3.89
CA ASP A 152 14.65 -6.26 4.04
C ASP A 152 15.48 -5.25 4.87
N ILE A 153 15.15 -5.14 6.16
CA ILE A 153 15.85 -4.23 7.06
C ILE A 153 17.32 -4.62 7.22
N ALA A 154 17.61 -5.91 7.27
CA ALA A 154 19.00 -6.39 7.38
C ALA A 154 19.82 -6.02 6.14
N GLY A 155 19.26 -6.18 4.95
CA GLY A 155 19.91 -5.77 3.71
C GLY A 155 20.08 -4.26 3.59
N ILE A 156 19.11 -3.45 4.06
CA ILE A 156 19.25 -1.99 4.16
C ILE A 156 20.46 -1.64 5.04
N LEU A 157 20.50 -2.18 6.27
CA LEU A 157 21.58 -1.88 7.22
C LEU A 157 22.95 -2.34 6.72
N ALA A 158 23.04 -3.46 5.97
CA ALA A 158 24.26 -3.93 5.34
C ALA A 158 24.76 -2.97 4.25
N GLN A 159 23.85 -2.39 3.46
CA GLN A 159 24.19 -1.41 2.43
C GLN A 159 24.61 -0.05 3.01
N LEU A 160 24.15 0.30 4.21
CA LEU A 160 24.47 1.56 4.89
C LEU A 160 25.85 1.54 5.61
N ARG A 161 26.43 0.38 5.83
CA ARG A 161 27.74 0.17 6.44
C ARG A 161 28.81 0.05 5.38
#